data_d86e15e9b7886d93bed05abeff7e8622
#
_entry.id   d86e15e9b7886d93bed05abeff7e8622
#
_cell.length_a   1.000
_cell.length_b   1.000
_cell.length_c   1.000
_cell.angle_alpha   90.00
_cell.angle_beta   90.00
_cell.angle_gamma   90.00
#
_symmetry.space_group_name_H-M   'P 1'
#
loop_
_entity.id
_entity.type
_entity.pdbx_description
1 polymer ?
#
loop_
_entity_poly.entity_id
_entity_poly.type
_entity_poly.pdbx_seq_one_letter_code
_entity_poly.pdbx_strand_id
1 'polypeptide(L)'
;MNYKFLKVFGLIVFLISSSYSQKGSDLPESVYMNIAFGVLQPQGEFANNVTNNGYGVDLDGGWYVYNGPVGLGVNIIVAQYGNFSRRIPFSYFSSLVTLTETTTSTIFIINPYVQPTLKIGGFSFYTKFFAGYQILETNTKIKNDEQQSNEYDDDEPDYLAQSNVANDGAFDYGAGFGMRFPIFRGGDTGPVFICLEMKWSKGGEAEYLNAGKDGAIVLSDPADGPVTTTLNPDKSKTDLFNISIGIGF
;
A
#
# COMPACT_ATOMS: atom_id res chain seq x y z
N MET A 1 -10.37 5.36 -5.29
CA MET A 1 -9.84 4.24 -4.49
C MET A 1 -10.17 2.97 -5.25
N ASN A 2 -9.20 2.08 -5.51
CA ASN A 2 -9.39 0.98 -6.46
C ASN A 2 -10.34 -0.08 -5.87
N TYR A 3 -11.43 -0.40 -6.52
CA TYR A 3 -12.43 -1.40 -6.13
C TYR A 3 -11.82 -2.80 -5.89
N LYS A 4 -10.77 -3.17 -6.64
CA LYS A 4 -10.01 -4.41 -6.37
C LYS A 4 -9.33 -4.37 -5.00
N PHE A 5 -8.81 -3.20 -4.60
CA PHE A 5 -8.23 -2.98 -3.27
C PHE A 5 -9.30 -3.13 -2.17
N LEU A 6 -10.48 -2.56 -2.36
CA LEU A 6 -11.59 -2.67 -1.42
C LEU A 6 -12.07 -4.12 -1.27
N LYS A 7 -12.10 -4.91 -2.36
CA LYS A 7 -12.43 -6.34 -2.31
C LYS A 7 -11.37 -7.18 -1.57
N VAL A 8 -10.08 -6.93 -1.82
CA VAL A 8 -8.99 -7.61 -1.11
C VAL A 8 -9.00 -7.24 0.38
N PHE A 9 -9.18 -5.96 0.69
CA PHE A 9 -9.31 -5.48 2.06
C PHE A 9 -10.53 -6.09 2.75
N GLY A 10 -11.69 -6.11 2.09
CA GLY A 10 -12.91 -6.74 2.59
C GLY A 10 -12.76 -8.25 2.82
N LEU A 11 -12.04 -8.95 1.93
CA LEU A 11 -11.75 -10.39 2.08
C LEU A 11 -10.83 -10.63 3.29
N ILE A 12 -9.81 -9.80 3.48
CA ILE A 12 -8.89 -9.89 4.62
C ILE A 12 -9.64 -9.63 5.93
N VAL A 13 -10.47 -8.58 6.00
CA VAL A 13 -11.31 -8.28 7.17
C VAL A 13 -12.30 -9.41 7.44
N PHE A 14 -12.89 -10.00 6.41
CA PHE A 14 -13.80 -11.15 6.54
C PHE A 14 -13.08 -12.40 7.05
N LEU A 15 -11.88 -12.71 6.55
CA LEU A 15 -11.06 -13.85 7.03
C LEU A 15 -10.63 -13.64 8.49
N ILE A 16 -10.35 -12.40 8.89
CA ILE A 16 -10.06 -12.02 10.27
C ILE A 16 -11.27 -12.25 11.15
N SER A 17 -12.46 -11.74 10.76
CA SER A 17 -13.68 -11.88 11.54
C SER A 17 -14.16 -13.33 11.66
N SER A 18 -13.98 -14.16 10.63
CA SER A 18 -14.32 -15.58 10.68
C SER A 18 -13.39 -16.38 11.59
N SER A 19 -12.13 -16.00 11.73
CA SER A 19 -11.20 -16.61 12.70
C SER A 19 -11.59 -16.29 14.15
N TYR A 20 -12.19 -15.14 14.42
CA TYR A 20 -12.72 -14.77 15.75
C TYR A 20 -14.08 -15.42 16.09
N SER A 21 -14.83 -15.90 15.09
CA SER A 21 -16.16 -16.50 15.32
C SER A 21 -16.11 -17.95 15.82
N GLN A 22 -14.95 -18.59 15.86
CA GLN A 22 -14.82 -19.92 16.48
C GLN A 22 -14.70 -19.77 18.00
N LYS A 23 -15.84 -19.63 18.61
CA LYS A 23 -16.05 -19.60 20.07
C LYS A 23 -15.60 -20.92 20.67
N GLY A 24 -14.60 -20.88 21.57
CA GLY A 24 -14.34 -21.98 22.52
C GLY A 24 -13.09 -22.80 22.27
N SER A 25 -12.16 -22.37 21.46
CA SER A 25 -10.79 -22.83 21.54
C SER A 25 -9.94 -21.70 22.11
N ASP A 26 -9.20 -21.99 23.18
CA ASP A 26 -8.07 -21.18 23.60
C ASP A 26 -7.19 -20.97 22.37
N LEU A 27 -7.40 -19.84 21.66
CA LEU A 27 -6.45 -19.41 20.63
C LEU A 27 -5.15 -19.30 21.39
N PRO A 28 -4.13 -20.07 21.01
CA PRO A 28 -2.87 -20.00 21.71
C PRO A 28 -2.46 -18.52 21.65
N GLU A 29 -1.98 -17.93 22.75
CA GLU A 29 -1.37 -16.59 22.80
C GLU A 29 -0.23 -16.42 21.78
N SER A 30 -0.07 -17.39 20.92
CA SER A 30 0.95 -17.55 19.92
C SER A 30 0.67 -16.79 18.62
N VAL A 31 -0.57 -16.41 18.32
CA VAL A 31 -0.92 -15.69 17.08
C VAL A 31 -1.12 -14.23 17.36
N TYR A 32 -0.66 -13.37 16.48
CA TYR A 32 -0.89 -11.93 16.53
C TYR A 32 -1.18 -11.38 15.13
N MET A 33 -1.91 -10.29 15.09
CA MET A 33 -2.25 -9.56 13.89
C MET A 33 -2.28 -8.06 14.17
N ASN A 34 -1.82 -7.26 13.22
CA ASN A 34 -1.89 -5.81 13.28
C ASN A 34 -2.45 -5.24 11.98
N ILE A 35 -3.26 -4.19 12.11
CA ILE A 35 -3.72 -3.36 11.00
C ILE A 35 -3.31 -1.93 11.32
N ALA A 36 -2.52 -1.33 10.44
CA ALA A 36 -1.98 0.00 10.68
C ALA A 36 -2.11 0.90 9.45
N PHE A 37 -2.17 2.20 9.70
CA PHE A 37 -1.91 3.22 8.70
C PHE A 37 -0.40 3.47 8.64
N GLY A 38 0.16 3.43 7.43
CA GLY A 38 1.58 3.60 7.18
C GLY A 38 1.89 4.84 6.34
N VAL A 39 3.00 5.49 6.67
CA VAL A 39 3.63 6.54 5.88
C VAL A 39 4.97 6.03 5.40
N LEU A 40 5.12 5.88 4.09
CA LEU A 40 6.35 5.44 3.44
C LEU A 40 7.12 6.66 2.94
N GLN A 41 8.31 6.84 3.44
CA GLN A 41 9.21 7.91 3.02
C GLN A 41 10.30 7.33 2.12
N PRO A 42 10.37 7.71 0.84
CA PRO A 42 11.48 7.36 -0.04
C PRO A 42 12.83 7.77 0.53
N GLN A 43 13.84 6.95 0.32
CA GLN A 43 15.21 7.18 0.81
C GLN A 43 16.22 7.03 -0.31
N GLY A 44 17.42 7.61 -0.13
CA GLY A 44 18.52 7.46 -1.04
C GLY A 44 18.21 7.89 -2.49
N GLU A 45 18.51 7.01 -3.45
CA GLU A 45 18.25 7.27 -4.87
C GLU A 45 16.76 7.38 -5.18
N PHE A 46 15.90 6.63 -4.48
CA PHE A 46 14.45 6.71 -4.65
C PHE A 46 13.91 8.10 -4.29
N ALA A 47 14.42 8.72 -3.23
CA ALA A 47 14.01 10.06 -2.81
C ALA A 47 14.38 11.17 -3.82
N ASN A 48 15.39 10.96 -4.67
CA ASN A 48 15.75 11.90 -5.72
C ASN A 48 14.68 11.97 -6.83
N ASN A 49 13.98 10.86 -7.05
CA ASN A 49 12.98 10.73 -8.11
C ASN A 49 11.55 10.85 -7.55
N VAL A 50 11.32 10.38 -6.32
CA VAL A 50 10.02 10.40 -5.65
C VAL A 50 10.13 11.27 -4.40
N THR A 51 9.71 12.52 -4.51
CA THR A 51 9.80 13.51 -3.42
C THR A 51 8.63 13.42 -2.44
N ASN A 52 7.53 12.82 -2.87
CA ASN A 52 6.32 12.68 -2.05
C ASN A 52 6.37 11.43 -1.18
N ASN A 53 5.84 11.55 0.04
CA ASN A 53 5.61 10.39 0.88
C ASN A 53 4.48 9.52 0.32
N GLY A 54 4.61 8.20 0.48
CA GLY A 54 3.53 7.26 0.24
C GLY A 54 2.65 7.12 1.48
N TYR A 55 1.35 6.93 1.26
CA TYR A 55 0.36 6.71 2.33
C TYR A 55 -0.41 5.44 2.04
N GLY A 56 -0.61 4.63 3.07
CA GLY A 56 -1.29 3.36 2.83
C GLY A 56 -1.59 2.54 4.07
N VAL A 57 -1.88 1.27 3.83
CA VAL A 57 -2.21 0.30 4.86
C VAL A 57 -1.07 -0.68 5.02
N ASP A 58 -0.75 -0.98 6.27
CA ASP A 58 0.29 -1.88 6.72
C ASP A 58 -0.38 -3.02 7.51
N LEU A 59 -0.37 -4.20 6.96
CA LEU A 59 -0.96 -5.41 7.53
C LEU A 59 0.15 -6.34 7.98
N ASP A 60 -0.03 -6.92 9.14
CA ASP A 60 0.98 -7.72 9.78
C ASP A 60 0.34 -8.90 10.49
N GLY A 61 0.83 -10.08 10.25
CA GLY A 61 0.34 -11.30 10.89
C GLY A 61 1.43 -12.33 11.11
N GLY A 62 1.35 -13.00 12.26
CA GLY A 62 2.36 -13.98 12.61
C GLY A 62 2.01 -14.80 13.84
N TRP A 63 2.93 -15.67 14.21
CA TRP A 63 2.81 -16.52 15.40
C TRP A 63 4.14 -16.60 16.15
N TYR A 64 4.05 -16.78 17.45
CA TYR A 64 5.22 -17.00 18.30
C TYR A 64 5.61 -18.48 18.30
N VAL A 65 6.87 -18.75 18.01
CA VAL A 65 7.42 -20.11 17.98
C VAL A 65 7.46 -20.67 19.40
N TYR A 66 6.78 -21.80 19.63
CA TYR A 66 6.67 -22.46 20.94
C TYR A 66 6.23 -21.54 22.08
N ASN A 67 5.35 -20.55 21.81
CA ASN A 67 4.97 -19.51 22.76
C ASN A 67 6.17 -18.75 23.36
N GLY A 68 7.30 -18.78 22.66
CA GLY A 68 8.55 -18.13 23.06
C GLY A 68 8.62 -16.66 22.65
N PRO A 69 9.77 -16.02 22.85
CA PRO A 69 9.97 -14.62 22.54
C PRO A 69 10.19 -14.32 21.05
N VAL A 70 10.21 -15.33 20.20
CA VAL A 70 10.48 -15.17 18.75
C VAL A 70 9.20 -15.45 17.95
N GLY A 71 8.75 -14.45 17.21
CA GLY A 71 7.66 -14.55 16.24
C GLY A 71 8.17 -14.75 14.81
N LEU A 72 7.38 -15.45 14.03
CA LEU A 72 7.50 -15.54 12.56
C LEU A 72 6.23 -15.01 11.95
N GLY A 73 6.33 -14.29 10.84
CA GLY A 73 5.14 -13.72 10.22
C GLY A 73 5.37 -13.17 8.82
N VAL A 74 4.32 -12.55 8.29
CA VAL A 74 4.31 -11.87 6.99
C VAL A 74 3.74 -10.47 7.19
N ASN A 75 4.44 -9.49 6.64
CA ASN A 75 4.02 -8.11 6.55
C ASN A 75 3.61 -7.79 5.10
N ILE A 76 2.48 -7.13 4.93
CA ILE A 76 1.97 -6.67 3.63
C ILE A 76 1.71 -5.18 3.73
N ILE A 77 2.32 -4.39 2.85
CA ILE A 77 2.10 -2.95 2.76
C ILE A 77 1.54 -2.63 1.38
N VAL A 78 0.51 -1.80 1.34
CA VAL A 78 -0.01 -1.23 0.11
C VAL A 78 -0.11 0.28 0.30
N ALA A 79 0.65 1.04 -0.47
CA ALA A 79 0.68 2.49 -0.34
C ALA A 79 0.72 3.18 -1.71
N GLN A 80 0.10 4.34 -1.78
CA GLN A 80 0.13 5.22 -2.94
C GLN A 80 1.18 6.30 -2.70
N TYR A 81 2.13 6.47 -3.64
CA TYR A 81 3.21 7.45 -3.55
C TYR A 81 3.16 8.52 -4.65
N GLY A 82 2.30 8.38 -5.65
CA GLY A 82 2.09 9.36 -6.71
C GLY A 82 0.63 9.40 -7.16
N ASN A 83 0.15 10.60 -7.45
CA ASN A 83 -1.17 10.81 -8.05
C ASN A 83 -1.11 12.05 -8.93
N PHE A 84 -1.53 11.90 -10.17
CA PHE A 84 -1.62 12.96 -11.13
C PHE A 84 -2.98 12.90 -11.82
N SER A 85 -3.68 14.02 -11.88
CA SER A 85 -4.97 14.12 -12.55
C SER A 85 -4.97 15.33 -13.47
N ARG A 86 -5.45 15.13 -14.70
CA ARG A 86 -5.58 16.19 -15.67
C ARG A 86 -6.87 16.05 -16.46
N ARG A 87 -7.38 17.19 -16.97
CA ARG A 87 -8.51 17.23 -17.88
C ARG A 87 -8.02 17.34 -19.32
N ILE A 88 -8.53 16.47 -20.16
CA ILE A 88 -8.25 16.44 -21.60
C ILE A 88 -9.55 16.59 -22.38
N PRO A 89 -9.60 17.41 -23.46
CA PRO A 89 -10.77 17.48 -24.32
C PRO A 89 -10.90 16.16 -25.10
N PHE A 90 -12.11 15.62 -25.17
CA PHE A 90 -12.40 14.39 -25.93
C PHE A 90 -12.17 14.55 -27.44
N SER A 91 -12.36 15.75 -27.98
CA SER A 91 -12.24 16.02 -29.40
C SER A 91 -11.50 17.32 -29.66
N TYR A 92 -10.69 17.33 -30.74
CA TYR A 92 -10.00 18.51 -31.25
C TYR A 92 -10.95 19.62 -31.71
N PHE A 93 -12.16 19.27 -32.16
CA PHE A 93 -13.11 20.20 -32.77
C PHE A 93 -14.16 20.70 -31.78
N SER A 94 -14.22 20.12 -30.58
CA SER A 94 -15.22 20.48 -29.58
C SER A 94 -14.67 20.30 -28.18
N SER A 95 -14.64 21.37 -27.40
CA SER A 95 -14.31 21.32 -25.96
C SER A 95 -15.54 20.98 -25.10
N LEU A 96 -16.63 20.53 -25.71
CA LEU A 96 -17.89 20.25 -25.01
C LEU A 96 -17.86 19.01 -24.14
N VAL A 97 -16.99 18.05 -24.46
CA VAL A 97 -16.81 16.84 -23.63
C VAL A 97 -15.39 16.84 -23.06
N THR A 98 -15.29 16.82 -21.74
CA THR A 98 -14.02 16.78 -21.01
C THR A 98 -13.84 15.42 -20.35
N LEU A 99 -12.69 14.82 -20.54
CA LEU A 99 -12.29 13.59 -19.88
C LEU A 99 -11.31 13.91 -18.76
N THR A 100 -11.45 13.24 -17.63
CA THR A 100 -10.46 13.27 -16.57
C THR A 100 -9.57 12.02 -16.63
N GLU A 101 -8.31 12.22 -16.92
CA GLU A 101 -7.27 11.20 -16.82
C GLU A 101 -6.63 11.27 -15.44
N THR A 102 -6.63 10.15 -14.71
CA THR A 102 -6.00 10.01 -13.40
C THR A 102 -4.96 8.91 -13.45
N THR A 103 -3.71 9.26 -13.19
CA THR A 103 -2.59 8.31 -13.07
C THR A 103 -2.17 8.19 -11.61
N THR A 104 -2.11 6.96 -11.13
CA THR A 104 -1.80 6.64 -9.74
C THR A 104 -0.61 5.70 -9.67
N SER A 105 0.41 6.05 -8.89
CA SER A 105 1.57 5.20 -8.61
C SER A 105 1.44 4.57 -7.23
N THR A 106 1.49 3.25 -7.17
CA THR A 106 1.27 2.43 -5.97
C THR A 106 2.46 1.50 -5.76
N ILE A 107 2.82 1.29 -4.51
CA ILE A 107 3.78 0.27 -4.10
C ILE A 107 3.06 -0.81 -3.29
N PHE A 108 3.34 -2.07 -3.63
CA PHE A 108 2.92 -3.25 -2.90
C PHE A 108 4.16 -3.96 -2.37
N ILE A 109 4.21 -4.25 -1.08
CA ILE A 109 5.34 -4.91 -0.42
C ILE A 109 4.84 -6.15 0.30
N ILE A 110 5.54 -7.26 0.16
CA ILE A 110 5.30 -8.50 0.90
C ILE A 110 6.61 -8.99 1.50
N ASN A 111 6.67 -9.02 2.84
CA ASN A 111 7.87 -9.33 3.59
C ASN A 111 7.62 -10.38 4.66
N PRO A 112 8.03 -11.64 4.47
CA PRO A 112 8.25 -12.56 5.56
C PRO A 112 9.29 -12.00 6.54
N TYR A 113 9.07 -12.24 7.85
CA TYR A 113 9.94 -11.70 8.89
C TYR A 113 10.13 -12.63 10.07
N VAL A 114 11.20 -12.35 10.82
CA VAL A 114 11.46 -12.88 12.16
C VAL A 114 11.37 -11.73 13.15
N GLN A 115 10.65 -11.94 14.28
CA GLN A 115 10.36 -10.90 15.26
C GLN A 115 10.74 -11.34 16.67
N PRO A 116 11.96 -11.07 17.16
CA PRO A 116 12.25 -11.10 18.57
C PRO A 116 11.41 -10.08 19.35
N THR A 117 10.78 -10.51 20.44
CA THR A 117 9.87 -9.69 21.26
C THR A 117 10.27 -9.75 22.73
N LEU A 118 10.31 -8.59 23.37
CA LEU A 118 10.53 -8.43 24.80
C LEU A 118 9.25 -7.90 25.45
N LYS A 119 8.68 -8.64 26.39
CA LYS A 119 7.48 -8.23 27.14
C LYS A 119 7.90 -7.68 28.51
N ILE A 120 7.49 -6.45 28.83
CA ILE A 120 7.78 -5.79 30.11
C ILE A 120 6.48 -5.16 30.63
N GLY A 121 5.94 -5.69 31.72
CA GLY A 121 4.80 -5.09 32.43
C GLY A 121 3.51 -4.92 31.59
N GLY A 122 3.32 -5.76 30.56
CA GLY A 122 2.18 -5.68 29.63
C GLY A 122 2.47 -4.92 28.34
N PHE A 123 3.58 -4.17 28.26
CA PHE A 123 4.12 -3.60 27.03
C PHE A 123 4.93 -4.65 26.28
N SER A 124 4.91 -4.59 24.97
CA SER A 124 5.75 -5.45 24.12
C SER A 124 6.62 -4.58 23.24
N PHE A 125 7.92 -4.78 23.30
CA PHE A 125 8.90 -4.18 22.40
C PHE A 125 9.41 -5.27 21.47
N TYR A 126 9.52 -4.98 20.20
CA TYR A 126 9.99 -5.97 19.25
C TYR A 126 10.88 -5.35 18.17
N THR A 127 11.75 -6.17 17.64
CA THR A 127 12.51 -5.88 16.43
C THR A 127 12.00 -6.82 15.33
N LYS A 128 11.99 -6.38 14.10
CA LYS A 128 11.73 -7.23 12.94
C LYS A 128 12.94 -7.26 12.04
N PHE A 129 13.26 -8.44 11.52
CA PHE A 129 14.19 -8.61 10.41
C PHE A 129 13.41 -9.26 9.29
N PHE A 130 13.37 -8.62 8.14
CA PHE A 130 12.54 -9.04 7.05
C PHE A 130 13.29 -9.05 5.73
N ALA A 131 12.83 -9.91 4.82
CA ALA A 131 13.29 -9.94 3.44
C ALA A 131 12.15 -10.45 2.56
N GLY A 132 11.90 -9.79 1.44
CA GLY A 132 10.80 -10.13 0.56
C GLY A 132 10.87 -9.39 -0.77
N TYR A 133 9.74 -8.90 -1.23
CA TYR A 133 9.61 -8.31 -2.55
C TYR A 133 8.68 -7.10 -2.53
N GLN A 134 9.05 -6.08 -3.29
CA GLN A 134 8.23 -4.90 -3.54
C GLN A 134 7.91 -4.79 -5.04
N ILE A 135 6.69 -4.39 -5.35
CA ILE A 135 6.18 -4.16 -6.69
C ILE A 135 5.72 -2.72 -6.79
N LEU A 136 6.24 -2.00 -7.79
CA LEU A 136 5.84 -0.65 -8.09
C LEU A 136 4.93 -0.69 -9.32
N GLU A 137 3.72 -0.19 -9.18
CA GLU A 137 2.70 -0.23 -10.23
C GLU A 137 2.16 1.17 -10.49
N THR A 138 2.06 1.54 -11.76
CA THR A 138 1.41 2.78 -12.18
C THR A 138 0.24 2.49 -13.10
N ASN A 139 -0.93 2.91 -12.69
CA ASN A 139 -2.19 2.73 -13.39
C ASN A 139 -2.77 4.06 -13.83
N THR A 140 -3.22 4.13 -15.08
CA THR A 140 -3.96 5.27 -15.61
C THR A 140 -5.41 4.90 -15.86
N LYS A 141 -6.33 5.79 -15.47
CA LYS A 141 -7.77 5.67 -15.65
C LYS A 141 -8.32 6.90 -16.31
N ILE A 142 -9.25 6.72 -17.23
CA ILE A 142 -9.93 7.80 -17.95
C ILE A 142 -11.42 7.74 -17.61
N LYS A 143 -11.96 8.86 -17.14
CA LYS A 143 -13.38 9.06 -16.83
C LYS A 143 -13.95 10.17 -17.69
N ASN A 144 -15.26 10.09 -17.96
CA ASN A 144 -16.03 11.21 -18.53
C ASN A 144 -16.53 12.11 -17.37
N ASP A 145 -16.21 13.41 -17.43
CA ASP A 145 -16.63 14.38 -16.40
C ASP A 145 -18.14 14.68 -16.45
N GLU A 146 -18.82 14.41 -17.57
CA GLU A 146 -20.22 14.76 -17.79
C GLU A 146 -21.21 13.65 -17.39
N GLN A 147 -20.76 12.43 -17.16
CA GLN A 147 -21.62 11.39 -16.59
C GLN A 147 -21.74 11.60 -15.08
N GLN A 148 -22.75 12.40 -14.68
CA GLN A 148 -23.33 12.27 -13.35
C GLN A 148 -23.82 10.84 -13.20
N SER A 149 -23.27 10.13 -12.24
CA SER A 149 -23.73 8.80 -11.85
C SER A 149 -25.24 8.81 -11.70
N ASN A 150 -25.95 8.18 -12.62
CA ASN A 150 -27.34 7.81 -12.37
C ASN A 150 -27.32 6.82 -11.21
N GLU A 151 -27.95 7.19 -10.11
CA GLU A 151 -27.95 6.57 -8.77
C GLU A 151 -28.51 5.12 -8.74
N TYR A 152 -28.61 4.45 -9.88
CA TYR A 152 -29.29 3.16 -10.03
C TYR A 152 -28.48 2.00 -10.63
N ASP A 153 -27.20 2.21 -10.98
CA ASP A 153 -26.35 1.12 -11.52
C ASP A 153 -25.02 1.04 -10.75
N ASP A 154 -25.08 0.37 -9.59
CA ASP A 154 -23.95 0.25 -8.64
C ASP A 154 -22.84 -0.74 -9.07
N ASP A 155 -22.95 -1.41 -10.22
CA ASP A 155 -22.09 -2.57 -10.53
C ASP A 155 -21.06 -2.37 -11.66
N GLU A 156 -21.10 -1.30 -12.44
CA GLU A 156 -20.07 -1.06 -13.45
C GLU A 156 -19.17 0.14 -13.11
N PRO A 157 -17.84 -0.03 -13.17
CA PRO A 157 -16.94 1.09 -12.95
C PRO A 157 -17.05 2.08 -14.12
N ASP A 158 -17.42 3.33 -13.84
CA ASP A 158 -17.53 4.51 -14.72
C ASP A 158 -16.22 4.90 -15.44
N TYR A 159 -15.39 3.92 -15.83
CA TYR A 159 -14.14 4.19 -16.54
C TYR A 159 -14.29 3.87 -18.02
N LEU A 160 -14.03 4.85 -18.89
CA LEU A 160 -13.96 4.66 -20.34
C LEU A 160 -12.77 3.79 -20.74
N ALA A 161 -11.65 3.91 -20.01
CA ALA A 161 -10.46 3.10 -20.20
C ALA A 161 -9.63 3.01 -18.92
N GLN A 162 -8.96 1.88 -18.75
CA GLN A 162 -7.95 1.66 -17.72
C GLN A 162 -6.77 0.92 -18.32
N SER A 163 -5.55 1.37 -18.05
CA SER A 163 -4.32 0.73 -18.49
C SER A 163 -3.30 0.68 -17.35
N ASN A 164 -2.58 -0.43 -17.26
CA ASN A 164 -1.35 -0.52 -16.47
C ASN A 164 -0.22 0.04 -17.34
N VAL A 165 0.42 1.09 -16.87
CA VAL A 165 1.38 1.88 -17.63
C VAL A 165 2.81 1.47 -17.33
N ALA A 166 3.09 1.08 -16.07
CA ALA A 166 4.39 0.59 -15.63
C ALA A 166 4.19 -0.41 -14.50
N ASN A 167 4.95 -1.50 -14.52
CA ASN A 167 4.95 -2.51 -13.46
C ASN A 167 6.32 -3.17 -13.44
N ASP A 168 7.04 -2.97 -12.35
CA ASP A 168 8.32 -3.62 -12.08
C ASP A 168 8.46 -3.88 -10.59
N GLY A 169 9.42 -4.71 -10.20
CA GLY A 169 9.60 -5.03 -8.80
C GLY A 169 11.04 -5.40 -8.46
N ALA A 170 11.33 -5.30 -7.18
CA ALA A 170 12.65 -5.53 -6.66
C ALA A 170 12.61 -6.31 -5.34
N PHE A 171 13.72 -6.98 -5.05
CA PHE A 171 13.95 -7.58 -3.75
C PHE A 171 14.04 -6.49 -2.68
N ASP A 172 13.40 -6.73 -1.53
CA ASP A 172 13.35 -5.82 -0.39
C ASP A 172 13.82 -6.54 0.88
N TYR A 173 14.67 -5.89 1.69
CA TYR A 173 15.09 -6.42 2.97
C TYR A 173 15.42 -5.31 3.95
N GLY A 174 15.28 -5.61 5.24
CA GLY A 174 15.55 -4.59 6.24
C GLY A 174 15.31 -5.02 7.67
N ALA A 175 15.20 -3.98 8.50
CA ALA A 175 14.90 -4.15 9.91
C ALA A 175 13.88 -3.10 10.36
N GLY A 176 13.13 -3.46 11.40
CA GLY A 176 12.18 -2.58 12.04
C GLY A 176 12.24 -2.69 13.55
N PHE A 177 11.70 -1.66 14.20
CA PHE A 177 11.47 -1.62 15.63
C PHE A 177 10.03 -1.21 15.88
N GLY A 178 9.37 -1.88 16.83
CA GLY A 178 8.01 -1.56 17.17
C GLY A 178 7.70 -1.79 18.64
N MET A 179 6.56 -1.23 19.05
CA MET A 179 6.04 -1.38 20.40
C MET A 179 4.52 -1.55 20.36
N ARG A 180 4.01 -2.36 21.30
CA ARG A 180 2.59 -2.60 21.49
C ARG A 180 2.20 -2.17 22.90
N PHE A 181 1.17 -1.31 22.98
CA PHE A 181 0.61 -0.80 24.22
C PHE A 181 -0.77 -1.42 24.43
N PRO A 182 -1.03 -2.13 25.51
CA PRO A 182 -2.35 -2.68 25.78
C PRO A 182 -3.34 -1.54 26.07
N ILE A 183 -4.41 -1.45 25.27
CA ILE A 183 -5.51 -0.50 25.50
C ILE A 183 -6.60 -1.19 26.31
N PHE A 184 -6.87 -2.45 25.98
CA PHE A 184 -7.92 -3.24 26.58
C PHE A 184 -7.35 -4.58 27.02
N ARG A 185 -7.55 -4.91 28.30
CA ARG A 185 -7.15 -6.19 28.87
C ARG A 185 -8.38 -7.04 29.09
N GLY A 186 -8.66 -7.87 28.14
CA GLY A 186 -9.40 -9.07 28.35
C GLY A 186 -10.90 -8.96 28.56
N GLY A 187 -11.59 -9.79 28.32
CA GLY A 187 -12.80 -10.48 28.20
C GLY A 187 -12.60 -11.64 27.25
N ASP A 188 -13.66 -12.19 26.75
CA ASP A 188 -13.64 -13.34 25.81
C ASP A 188 -12.99 -13.03 24.44
N THR A 189 -12.59 -11.77 24.18
CA THR A 189 -12.06 -11.30 22.87
C THR A 189 -10.55 -11.13 22.81
N GLY A 190 -9.82 -11.40 23.91
CA GLY A 190 -8.38 -11.18 23.97
C GLY A 190 -7.94 -9.72 24.14
N PRO A 191 -6.65 -9.45 24.34
CA PRO A 191 -6.13 -8.10 24.52
C PRO A 191 -6.05 -7.34 23.19
N VAL A 192 -6.37 -6.04 23.22
CA VAL A 192 -6.24 -5.12 22.11
C VAL A 192 -5.09 -4.15 22.38
N PHE A 193 -4.25 -3.90 21.38
CA PHE A 193 -3.05 -3.08 21.51
C PHE A 193 -3.08 -1.91 20.51
N ILE A 194 -2.51 -0.77 20.89
CA ILE A 194 -1.97 0.20 19.94
C ILE A 194 -0.58 -0.27 19.55
N CYS A 195 -0.32 -0.30 18.25
CA CYS A 195 0.96 -0.68 17.68
C CYS A 195 1.60 0.54 17.03
N LEU A 196 2.87 0.81 17.38
CA LEU A 196 3.71 1.79 16.71
C LEU A 196 4.91 1.04 16.14
N GLU A 197 5.23 1.27 14.88
CA GLU A 197 6.34 0.60 14.22
C GLU A 197 7.09 1.53 13.27
N MET A 198 8.40 1.38 13.23
CA MET A 198 9.29 2.01 12.28
C MET A 198 10.09 0.93 11.58
N LYS A 199 10.15 0.97 10.25
CA LYS A 199 10.88 0.01 9.41
C LYS A 199 11.80 0.76 8.47
N TRP A 200 12.99 0.25 8.31
CA TRP A 200 13.95 0.69 7.31
C TRP A 200 14.25 -0.45 6.37
N SER A 201 13.98 -0.26 5.08
CA SER A 201 14.23 -1.26 4.05
C SER A 201 15.22 -0.76 3.00
N LYS A 202 15.97 -1.70 2.48
CA LYS A 202 16.82 -1.58 1.31
C LYS A 202 16.15 -2.29 0.16
N GLY A 203 15.73 -1.51 -0.83
CA GLY A 203 15.16 -2.04 -2.06
C GLY A 203 16.20 -2.23 -3.15
N GLY A 204 16.00 -3.26 -3.96
CA GLY A 204 16.75 -3.46 -5.18
C GLY A 204 16.42 -2.38 -6.22
N GLU A 205 17.04 -2.50 -7.38
CA GLU A 205 16.81 -1.61 -8.52
C GLU A 205 15.50 -2.00 -9.21
N ALA A 206 14.63 -1.02 -9.43
CA ALA A 206 13.39 -1.18 -10.19
C ALA A 206 13.16 0.02 -11.12
N GLU A 207 12.39 -0.22 -12.18
CA GLU A 207 11.90 0.80 -13.10
C GLU A 207 10.45 1.17 -12.70
N TYR A 208 10.17 2.47 -12.54
CA TYR A 208 8.87 2.95 -12.10
C TYR A 208 8.53 4.30 -12.71
N LEU A 209 7.25 4.59 -12.81
CA LEU A 209 6.76 5.89 -13.24
C LEU A 209 6.22 6.65 -12.02
N ASN A 210 6.79 7.82 -11.71
CA ASN A 210 6.23 8.71 -10.72
C ASN A 210 5.23 9.66 -11.38
N ALA A 211 3.95 9.36 -11.27
CA ALA A 211 2.88 10.16 -11.86
C ALA A 211 2.83 11.62 -11.39
N GLY A 212 3.42 11.93 -10.22
CA GLY A 212 3.50 13.29 -9.68
C GLY A 212 4.73 14.09 -10.11
N LYS A 213 5.64 13.50 -10.91
CA LYS A 213 6.87 14.15 -11.37
C LYS A 213 6.64 14.86 -12.71
N ASP A 214 7.07 16.12 -12.81
CA ASP A 214 7.02 16.86 -14.07
C ASP A 214 7.82 16.13 -15.16
N GLY A 215 7.22 15.97 -16.35
CA GLY A 215 7.84 15.31 -17.48
C GLY A 215 7.81 13.76 -17.44
N ALA A 216 7.31 13.13 -16.38
CA ALA A 216 7.14 11.67 -16.33
C ALA A 216 6.14 11.19 -17.40
N ILE A 217 5.12 11.98 -17.67
CA ILE A 217 4.10 11.75 -18.70
C ILE A 217 4.07 12.97 -19.62
N VAL A 218 4.52 12.82 -20.86
CA VAL A 218 4.56 13.89 -21.85
C VAL A 218 3.57 13.58 -22.97
N LEU A 219 2.72 14.55 -23.27
CA LEU A 219 1.83 14.50 -24.45
C LEU A 219 2.47 15.26 -25.60
N SER A 220 2.35 14.74 -26.81
CA SER A 220 2.66 15.52 -28.00
C SER A 220 1.69 16.70 -28.16
N ASP A 221 2.16 17.79 -28.79
CA ASP A 221 1.30 18.91 -29.10
C ASP A 221 0.20 18.44 -30.08
N PRO A 222 -1.07 18.73 -29.80
CA PRO A 222 -2.14 18.47 -30.73
C PRO A 222 -1.97 19.11 -32.10
N ALA A 223 -1.25 20.23 -32.20
CA ALA A 223 -1.00 20.90 -33.47
C ALA A 223 -0.13 20.06 -34.43
N ASP A 224 0.63 19.10 -33.90
CA ASP A 224 1.56 18.26 -34.67
C ASP A 224 0.94 16.94 -35.17
N GLY A 225 -0.33 16.66 -34.84
CA GLY A 225 -1.04 15.44 -35.27
C GLY A 225 -1.76 14.70 -34.15
N PRO A 226 -1.98 13.38 -34.27
CA PRO A 226 -2.62 12.60 -33.23
C PRO A 226 -1.83 12.68 -31.91
N VAL A 227 -2.53 12.92 -30.79
CA VAL A 227 -1.89 12.97 -29.47
C VAL A 227 -1.24 11.63 -29.14
N THR A 228 0.05 11.65 -28.95
CA THR A 228 0.82 10.50 -28.47
C THR A 228 1.28 10.75 -27.03
N THR A 229 1.25 9.72 -26.21
CA THR A 229 1.74 9.77 -24.82
C THR A 229 3.12 9.15 -24.76
N THR A 230 4.10 9.93 -24.32
CA THR A 230 5.46 9.42 -24.04
C THR A 230 5.61 9.26 -22.54
N LEU A 231 6.06 8.09 -22.11
CA LEU A 231 6.32 7.75 -20.73
C LEU A 231 7.82 7.78 -20.49
N ASN A 232 8.25 8.48 -19.47
CA ASN A 232 9.64 8.59 -19.05
C ASN A 232 9.77 7.96 -17.65
N PRO A 233 9.97 6.62 -17.56
CA PRO A 233 10.17 5.96 -16.29
C PRO A 233 11.53 6.32 -15.70
N ASP A 234 11.57 6.37 -14.37
CA ASP A 234 12.82 6.45 -13.61
C ASP A 234 13.27 5.04 -13.24
N LYS A 235 14.58 4.85 -13.04
CA LYS A 235 15.18 3.60 -12.57
C LYS A 235 16.16 3.90 -11.45
N SER A 236 15.96 3.30 -10.29
CA SER A 236 16.84 3.46 -9.14
C SER A 236 16.64 2.35 -8.10
N LYS A 237 17.49 2.33 -7.10
CA LYS A 237 17.22 1.57 -5.86
C LYS A 237 16.02 2.19 -5.15
N THR A 238 15.19 1.32 -4.58
CA THR A 238 13.89 1.68 -4.01
C THR A 238 13.89 1.58 -2.48
N ASP A 239 14.88 2.23 -1.86
CA ASP A 239 15.03 2.28 -0.40
C ASP A 239 13.87 3.06 0.24
N LEU A 240 13.35 2.56 1.39
CA LEU A 240 12.21 3.14 2.07
C LEU A 240 12.42 3.23 3.59
N PHE A 241 11.82 4.24 4.18
CA PHE A 241 11.57 4.32 5.60
C PHE A 241 10.05 4.36 5.83
N ASN A 242 9.52 3.43 6.63
CA ASN A 242 8.10 3.36 6.95
C ASN A 242 7.86 3.64 8.43
N ILE A 243 6.86 4.47 8.71
CA ILE A 243 6.32 4.67 10.06
C ILE A 243 4.85 4.27 10.02
N SER A 244 4.44 3.39 10.92
CA SER A 244 3.04 2.96 11.00
C SER A 244 2.48 3.03 12.41
N ILE A 245 1.18 3.34 12.48
CA ILE A 245 0.37 3.33 13.70
C ILE A 245 -0.91 2.55 13.45
N GLY A 246 -1.26 1.66 14.37
CA GLY A 246 -2.40 0.78 14.17
C GLY A 246 -2.89 0.08 15.42
N ILE A 247 -3.74 -0.90 15.18
CA ILE A 247 -4.36 -1.73 16.20
C ILE A 247 -3.89 -3.18 16.00
N GLY A 248 -3.51 -3.82 17.11
CA GLY A 248 -3.11 -5.22 17.15
C GLY A 248 -4.01 -6.06 18.07
N PHE A 249 -4.04 -7.34 17.76
CA PHE A 249 -4.84 -8.35 18.45
C PHE A 249 -3.99 -9.58 18.77
#